data_49da19fdd879a92cd3976e82566e1b0f
#
_entry.id   49da19fdd879a92cd3976e82566e1b0f
#
_cell.length_a   1.000
_cell.length_b   1.000
_cell.length_c   1.000
_cell.angle_alpha   90.00
_cell.angle_beta   90.00
_cell.angle_gamma   90.00
#
_symmetry.space_group_name_H-M   'P 1'
#
loop_
_entity.id
_entity.type
_entity.pdbx_description
1 polymer ?
#
loop_
_entity_poly.entity_id
_entity_poly.type
_entity_poly.pdbx_seq_one_letter_code
_entity_poly.pdbx_strand_id
1 'polypeptide(L)'
;MLMIPIVTPSEMKAIDASSEQPLDVLIQRAGSAVAWSARKFLNGTYGKRVVVIYGKGNNGKDGKVAASYLRKWGIKTVEYSVTEAPKQLPKCDLVIDAAYGTGIRGE
;
A
#
# COMPACT_ATOMS: atom_id res chain seq x y z
N MET A 1 5.25 -17.05 -4.41
CA MET A 1 4.93 -15.61 -4.41
C MET A 1 5.89 -14.87 -3.48
N LEU A 2 6.52 -13.84 -3.96
CA LEU A 2 7.47 -13.06 -3.19
C LEU A 2 6.78 -11.79 -2.67
N MET A 3 6.83 -11.59 -1.37
CA MET A 3 6.35 -10.36 -0.75
C MET A 3 7.55 -9.51 -0.35
N ILE A 4 7.56 -8.25 -0.78
CA ILE A 4 8.64 -7.31 -0.50
C ILE A 4 8.14 -6.33 0.55
N PRO A 5 8.63 -6.37 1.80
CA PRO A 5 8.24 -5.38 2.78
C PRO A 5 8.84 -4.02 2.45
N ILE A 6 8.02 -2.98 2.53
CA ILE A 6 8.43 -1.60 2.28
C ILE A 6 8.70 -0.88 3.60
N VAL A 7 7.75 -1.00 4.52
CA VAL A 7 7.86 -0.46 5.87
C VAL A 7 7.36 -1.50 6.85
N THR A 8 8.18 -1.91 7.80
CA THR A 8 7.74 -2.83 8.85
C THR A 8 6.97 -2.08 9.93
N PRO A 9 6.12 -2.76 10.71
CA PRO A 9 5.44 -2.11 11.83
C PRO A 9 6.39 -1.48 12.84
N SER A 10 7.55 -2.10 13.09
CA SER A 10 8.53 -1.52 14.02
C SER A 10 9.21 -0.30 13.42
N GLU A 11 9.50 -0.28 12.13
CA GLU A 11 10.05 0.89 11.47
C GLU A 11 9.07 2.06 11.50
N MET A 12 7.79 1.80 11.23
CA MET A 12 6.76 2.81 11.28
C MET A 12 6.63 3.39 12.69
N LYS A 13 6.67 2.54 13.71
CA LYS A 13 6.61 2.97 15.10
C LYS A 13 7.83 3.81 15.49
N ALA A 14 9.02 3.44 15.04
CA ALA A 14 10.25 4.18 15.30
C ALA A 14 10.22 5.56 14.62
N ILE A 15 9.71 5.64 13.39
CA ILE A 15 9.53 6.91 12.68
C ILE A 15 8.57 7.81 13.45
N ASP A 16 7.42 7.29 13.86
CA ASP A 16 6.43 8.04 14.62
C ASP A 16 7.01 8.55 15.95
N ALA A 17 7.79 7.74 16.64
CA ALA A 17 8.36 8.10 17.92
C ALA A 17 9.48 9.14 17.84
N SER A 18 10.24 9.15 16.74
CA SER A 18 11.41 10.01 16.57
C SER A 18 11.13 11.29 15.79
N SER A 19 9.98 11.39 15.13
CA SER A 19 9.65 12.52 14.25
C SER A 19 8.80 13.56 14.98
N GLU A 20 9.09 14.83 14.75
CA GLU A 20 8.25 15.93 15.20
C GLU A 20 7.13 16.25 14.21
N GLN A 21 7.09 15.55 13.07
CA GLN A 21 6.08 15.79 12.04
C GLN A 21 4.72 15.23 12.48
N PRO A 22 3.62 15.89 12.10
CA PRO A 22 2.28 15.35 12.34
C PRO A 22 2.13 13.96 11.73
N LEU A 23 1.33 13.12 12.38
CA LEU A 23 1.10 11.74 11.95
C LEU A 23 0.54 11.65 10.54
N ASP A 24 -0.34 12.56 10.15
CA ASP A 24 -0.92 12.59 8.81
C ASP A 24 0.15 12.85 7.73
N VAL A 25 1.16 13.67 8.02
CA VAL A 25 2.29 13.88 7.10
C VAL A 25 3.11 12.61 6.95
N LEU A 26 3.35 11.90 8.05
CA LEU A 26 4.08 10.63 8.02
C LEU A 26 3.32 9.58 7.21
N ILE A 27 2.00 9.51 7.38
CA ILE A 27 1.15 8.58 6.63
C ILE A 27 1.18 8.93 5.13
N GLN A 28 1.12 10.21 4.78
CA GLN A 28 1.22 10.64 3.38
C GLN A 28 2.56 10.24 2.77
N ARG A 29 3.65 10.41 3.50
CA ARG A 29 4.98 10.01 3.03
C ARG A 29 5.09 8.51 2.85
N ALA A 30 4.64 7.74 3.84
CA ALA A 30 4.69 6.29 3.77
C ALA A 30 3.83 5.76 2.62
N GLY A 31 2.60 6.27 2.48
CA GLY A 31 1.71 5.87 1.39
C GLY A 31 2.26 6.23 0.02
N SER A 32 2.85 7.42 -0.11
CA SER A 32 3.50 7.85 -1.34
C SER A 32 4.67 6.92 -1.70
N ALA A 33 5.49 6.54 -0.72
CA ALA A 33 6.60 5.62 -0.94
C ALA A 33 6.11 4.25 -1.42
N VAL A 34 5.02 3.74 -0.84
CA VAL A 34 4.38 2.49 -1.27
C VAL A 34 3.92 2.61 -2.71
N ALA A 35 3.25 3.70 -3.06
CA ALA A 35 2.75 3.92 -4.42
C ALA A 35 3.89 3.96 -5.45
N TRP A 36 4.96 4.68 -5.14
CA TRP A 36 6.13 4.76 -6.02
C TRP A 36 6.81 3.39 -6.18
N SER A 37 6.91 2.62 -5.10
CA SER A 37 7.47 1.27 -5.15
C SER A 37 6.59 0.35 -6.02
N ALA A 38 5.27 0.47 -5.88
CA ALA A 38 4.33 -0.30 -6.69
C ALA A 38 4.47 0.06 -8.17
N ARG A 39 4.53 1.34 -8.49
CA ARG A 39 4.71 1.80 -9.86
C ARG A 39 6.01 1.28 -10.47
N LYS A 40 7.09 1.31 -9.70
CA LYS A 40 8.38 0.79 -10.13
C LYS A 40 8.31 -0.71 -10.40
N PHE A 41 7.65 -1.45 -9.51
CA PHE A 41 7.44 -2.89 -9.67
C PHE A 41 6.65 -3.20 -10.94
N LEU A 42 5.58 -2.44 -11.20
CA LEU A 42 4.72 -2.62 -12.37
C LEU A 42 5.40 -2.23 -13.68
N ASN A 43 6.44 -1.44 -13.61
CA ASN A 43 7.17 -0.93 -14.78
C ASN A 43 6.24 -0.19 -15.75
N GLY A 44 5.39 0.67 -15.21
CA GLY A 44 4.45 1.48 -15.98
C GLY A 44 3.10 1.57 -15.31
N THR A 45 2.20 2.29 -15.94
CA THR A 45 0.86 2.54 -15.41
C THR A 45 -0.26 2.06 -16.31
N TYR A 46 -0.04 2.07 -17.61
CA TYR A 46 -1.08 1.77 -18.58
C TYR A 46 -1.56 0.32 -18.49
N GLY A 47 -2.87 0.16 -18.36
CA GLY A 47 -3.51 -1.15 -18.29
C GLY A 47 -3.24 -1.95 -17.02
N LYS A 48 -2.55 -1.37 -16.06
CA LYS A 48 -2.21 -2.06 -14.82
C LYS A 48 -3.37 -2.04 -13.83
N ARG A 49 -3.45 -3.10 -13.04
CA ARG A 49 -4.49 -3.28 -12.01
C ARG A 49 -3.83 -3.63 -10.70
N VAL A 50 -4.25 -2.96 -9.64
CA VAL A 50 -3.71 -3.17 -8.29
C VAL A 50 -4.85 -3.41 -7.32
N VAL A 51 -4.66 -4.36 -6.42
CA VAL A 51 -5.55 -4.61 -5.29
C VAL A 51 -4.81 -4.16 -4.04
N VAL A 52 -5.48 -3.35 -3.22
CA VAL A 52 -4.97 -2.93 -1.91
C VAL A 52 -5.81 -3.59 -0.84
N ILE A 53 -5.15 -4.31 0.08
CA ILE A 53 -5.79 -4.89 1.25
C ILE A 53 -5.31 -4.10 2.45
N TYR A 54 -6.24 -3.44 3.15
CA TYR A 54 -5.89 -2.60 4.28
C TYR A 54 -6.47 -3.12 5.57
N GLY A 55 -5.71 -2.99 6.65
CA GLY A 55 -6.15 -3.30 8.00
C GLY A 55 -6.48 -2.04 8.77
N LYS A 56 -6.61 -2.18 10.08
CA LYS A 56 -6.79 -1.06 11.00
C LYS A 56 -5.43 -0.42 11.30
N GLY A 57 -5.47 0.85 11.69
CA GLY A 57 -4.28 1.57 12.11
C GLY A 57 -3.53 2.23 10.94
N ASN A 58 -2.29 2.61 11.23
CA ASN A 58 -1.49 3.43 10.31
C ASN A 58 -1.10 2.71 9.02
N ASN A 59 -0.83 1.41 9.09
CA ASN A 59 -0.50 0.63 7.88
C ASN A 59 -1.67 0.61 6.90
N GLY A 60 -2.89 0.48 7.41
CA GLY A 60 -4.09 0.54 6.58
C GLY A 60 -4.26 1.92 5.93
N LYS A 61 -3.96 2.98 6.67
CA LYS A 61 -4.01 4.35 6.14
C LYS A 61 -2.97 4.55 5.05
N ASP A 62 -1.77 4.00 5.22
CA ASP A 62 -0.73 4.02 4.19
C ASP A 62 -1.21 3.37 2.90
N GLY A 63 -1.89 2.23 3.00
CA GLY A 63 -2.47 1.53 1.86
C GLY A 63 -3.50 2.38 1.13
N LYS A 64 -4.36 3.07 1.87
CA LYS A 64 -5.37 3.95 1.28
C LYS A 64 -4.75 5.15 0.56
N VAL A 65 -3.71 5.74 1.14
CA VAL A 65 -2.97 6.83 0.51
C VAL A 65 -2.30 6.33 -0.77
N ALA A 66 -1.67 5.17 -0.72
CA ALA A 66 -1.06 4.56 -1.90
C ALA A 66 -2.09 4.36 -3.00
N ALA A 67 -3.28 3.85 -2.68
CA ALA A 67 -4.36 3.65 -3.64
C ALA A 67 -4.76 4.97 -4.31
N SER A 68 -4.81 6.06 -3.55
CA SER A 68 -5.13 7.39 -4.07
C SER A 68 -4.10 7.85 -5.11
N TYR A 69 -2.81 7.67 -4.83
CA TYR A 69 -1.75 8.01 -5.78
C TYR A 69 -1.84 7.15 -7.05
N LEU A 70 -2.05 5.85 -6.89
CA LEU A 70 -2.15 4.93 -8.03
C LEU A 70 -3.29 5.33 -8.96
N ARG A 71 -4.44 5.69 -8.40
CA ARG A 71 -5.58 6.15 -9.20
C ARG A 71 -5.28 7.44 -9.94
N LYS A 72 -4.58 8.37 -9.30
CA LYS A 72 -4.16 9.62 -9.94
C LYS A 72 -3.26 9.37 -11.15
N TRP A 73 -2.47 8.30 -11.10
CA TRP A 73 -1.59 7.93 -12.22
C TRP A 73 -2.29 7.07 -13.27
N GLY A 74 -3.60 6.84 -13.14
CA GLY A 74 -4.36 6.08 -14.11
C GLY A 74 -4.33 4.57 -13.92
N ILE A 75 -3.86 4.08 -12.78
CA ILE A 75 -3.83 2.66 -12.46
C ILE A 75 -5.18 2.27 -11.86
N LYS A 76 -5.81 1.22 -12.39
CA LYS A 76 -7.05 0.69 -11.80
C LYS A 76 -6.74 0.08 -10.44
N THR A 77 -7.36 0.61 -9.39
CA THR A 77 -7.06 0.21 -8.02
C THR A 77 -8.35 -0.10 -7.28
N VAL A 78 -8.39 -1.29 -6.69
CA VAL A 78 -9.51 -1.76 -5.87
C VAL A 78 -9.01 -1.91 -4.45
N GLU A 79 -9.80 -1.46 -3.48
CA GLU A 79 -9.46 -1.54 -2.07
C GLU A 79 -10.42 -2.48 -1.35
N TYR A 80 -9.86 -3.35 -0.51
CA TYR A 80 -10.63 -4.19 0.41
C TYR A 80 -10.10 -4.03 1.82
N SER A 81 -11.00 -3.94 2.80
CA SER A 81 -10.57 -4.12 4.18
C SER A 81 -10.18 -5.60 4.38
N VAL A 82 -9.25 -5.85 5.31
CA VAL A 82 -8.79 -7.21 5.57
C VAL A 82 -9.93 -8.14 5.98
N THR A 83 -10.98 -7.61 6.62
CA THR A 83 -12.14 -8.39 7.06
C THR A 83 -13.14 -8.68 5.93
N GLU A 84 -13.11 -7.91 4.86
CA GLU A 84 -14.05 -8.02 3.73
C GLU A 84 -13.39 -8.56 2.45
N ALA A 85 -12.07 -8.75 2.47
CA ALA A 85 -11.36 -9.23 1.30
C ALA A 85 -11.87 -10.61 0.89
N PRO A 86 -12.18 -10.83 -0.40
CA PRO A 86 -12.62 -12.14 -0.86
C PRO A 86 -11.47 -13.14 -0.79
N LYS A 87 -11.80 -14.44 -0.66
CA LYS A 87 -10.78 -15.50 -0.64
C LYS A 87 -9.97 -15.52 -1.92
N GLN A 88 -10.62 -15.25 -3.03
CA GLN A 88 -9.98 -15.15 -4.33
C GLN A 88 -10.09 -13.71 -4.82
N LEU A 89 -8.95 -13.04 -4.93
CA LEU A 89 -8.91 -11.65 -5.37
C LEU A 89 -9.21 -11.53 -6.87
N PRO A 90 -9.75 -10.39 -7.31
CA PRO A 90 -9.88 -10.14 -8.74
C PRO A 90 -8.52 -10.22 -9.42
N LYS A 91 -8.52 -10.51 -10.71
CA LYS A 91 -7.29 -10.54 -11.50
C LYS A 91 -6.59 -9.18 -11.42
N CYS A 92 -5.32 -9.20 -11.07
CA CYS A 92 -4.52 -7.98 -10.90
C CYS A 92 -3.05 -8.25 -11.17
N ASP A 93 -2.29 -7.19 -11.35
CA ASP A 93 -0.85 -7.27 -11.59
C ASP A 93 -0.06 -7.21 -10.28
N LEU A 94 -0.64 -6.63 -9.25
CA LEU A 94 0.03 -6.41 -7.99
C LEU A 94 -0.98 -6.34 -6.85
N VAL A 95 -0.59 -6.88 -5.69
CA VAL A 95 -1.34 -6.72 -4.44
C VAL A 95 -0.49 -5.92 -3.47
N ILE A 96 -1.06 -4.86 -2.91
CA ILE A 96 -0.48 -4.12 -1.80
C ILE A 96 -1.15 -4.63 -0.53
N ASP A 97 -0.36 -5.27 0.34
CA ASP A 97 -0.84 -5.82 1.59
C ASP A 97 -0.49 -4.86 2.72
N ALA A 98 -1.48 -4.14 3.20
CA ALA A 98 -1.37 -3.18 4.29
C ALA A 98 -2.21 -3.61 5.50
N ALA A 99 -2.35 -4.92 5.73
CA ALA A 99 -3.15 -5.45 6.82
C ALA A 99 -2.41 -5.39 8.16
N TYR A 100 -1.16 -5.84 8.20
CA TYR A 100 -0.35 -5.91 9.44
C TYR A 100 0.99 -5.20 9.33
N GLY A 101 1.46 -5.00 8.18
CA GLY A 101 2.61 -4.24 7.78
C GLY A 101 2.35 -3.82 6.37
N THR A 102 3.29 -3.16 5.72
CA THR A 102 3.08 -2.76 4.34
C THR A 102 4.06 -3.48 3.43
N GLY A 103 3.54 -4.18 2.44
CA GLY A 103 4.34 -4.89 1.47
C GLY A 103 3.64 -4.96 0.14
N ILE A 104 4.38 -5.36 -0.88
CA ILE A 104 3.81 -5.60 -2.22
C ILE A 104 4.16 -7.01 -2.66
N ARG A 105 3.26 -7.61 -3.44
CA ARG A 105 3.46 -8.94 -3.99
C ARG A 105 2.88 -9.02 -5.39
N GLY A 106 3.59 -9.70 -6.28
CA GLY A 106 3.09 -9.96 -7.61
C GLY A 106 1.98 -11.00 -7.61
N GLU A 107 1.14 -10.93 -8.57
CA GLU A 107 0.05 -11.90 -8.77
C GLU A 107 0.48 -13.00 -9.70
#